data_b1f7ca518fe2244d8abda235ed6bca83
#
_entry.id   b1f7ca518fe2244d8abda235ed6bca83
#
_cell.length_a   1.000
_cell.length_b   1.000
_cell.length_c   1.000
_cell.angle_alpha   90.00
_cell.angle_beta   90.00
_cell.angle_gamma   90.00
#
_symmetry.space_group_name_H-M   'P 1'
#
loop_
_entity.id
_entity.type
_entity.pdbx_description
1 polymer ?
#
loop_
_entity_poly.entity_id
_entity_poly.type
_entity_poly.pdbx_seq_one_letter_code
_entity_poly.pdbx_strand_id
1 'polypeptide(L)'
;MNRRKFLSYVGYGCCGTMINGCSTAPITDRRQFKIIPEAKLNAQAAEIYKKVKEKEKMSDDKKTLNEIKSIGKKMEESISEYFYRSGIDDPTANFDWEYILIDNKKVKNAWCMPGGKIAIYTG
;
A
#
# COMPACT_ATOMS: atom_id res chain seq x y z
N MET A 1 -39.28 31.01 -3.16
CA MET A 1 -38.59 30.03 -4.02
C MET A 1 -39.46 28.77 -4.08
N ASN A 2 -39.98 28.45 -5.27
CA ASN A 2 -40.92 27.33 -5.42
C ASN A 2 -40.16 25.98 -5.36
N ARG A 3 -40.70 25.02 -4.64
CA ARG A 3 -40.14 23.63 -4.49
C ARG A 3 -39.74 22.98 -5.81
N ARG A 4 -40.49 23.27 -6.90
CA ARG A 4 -40.20 22.79 -8.26
C ARG A 4 -38.90 23.35 -8.84
N LYS A 5 -38.57 24.62 -8.58
CA LYS A 5 -37.33 25.24 -9.06
C LYS A 5 -36.11 24.72 -8.27
N PHE A 6 -36.28 24.46 -6.98
CA PHE A 6 -35.23 23.88 -6.16
C PHE A 6 -34.81 22.45 -6.63
N LEU A 7 -35.82 21.63 -6.98
CA LEU A 7 -35.60 20.29 -7.52
C LEU A 7 -34.92 20.31 -8.92
N SER A 8 -35.21 21.27 -9.75
CA SER A 8 -34.52 21.48 -11.04
C SER A 8 -33.04 21.84 -10.83
N TYR A 9 -32.72 22.72 -9.91
CA TYR A 9 -31.32 23.09 -9.64
C TYR A 9 -30.51 21.96 -9.00
N VAL A 10 -31.11 21.14 -8.12
CA VAL A 10 -30.50 19.96 -7.56
C VAL A 10 -30.29 18.88 -8.64
N GLY A 11 -31.24 18.71 -9.56
CA GLY A 11 -31.09 17.75 -10.67
C GLY A 11 -29.97 18.09 -11.64
N TYR A 12 -29.74 19.36 -11.93
CA TYR A 12 -28.63 19.81 -12.80
C TYR A 12 -27.26 19.75 -12.11
N GLY A 13 -27.22 19.89 -10.78
CA GLY A 13 -25.98 19.76 -9.99
C GLY A 13 -25.46 18.33 -9.84
N CYS A 14 -26.33 17.33 -9.92
CA CYS A 14 -25.94 15.92 -9.75
C CYS A 14 -25.34 15.25 -11.01
N CYS A 15 -25.53 15.82 -12.20
CA CYS A 15 -25.00 15.22 -13.45
C CYS A 15 -23.56 15.61 -13.78
N GLY A 16 -22.90 16.45 -13.00
CA GLY A 16 -21.57 17.01 -13.33
C GLY A 16 -20.37 16.38 -12.65
N THR A 17 -20.55 15.54 -11.64
CA THR A 17 -19.45 14.90 -10.96
C THR A 17 -19.47 13.38 -11.21
N MET A 18 -19.07 12.99 -12.40
CA MET A 18 -18.56 11.63 -12.63
C MET A 18 -17.30 11.49 -11.81
N ILE A 19 -17.44 11.03 -10.56
CA ILE A 19 -16.30 10.63 -9.74
C ILE A 19 -15.72 9.38 -10.41
N ASN A 20 -14.65 9.55 -11.19
CA ASN A 20 -13.84 8.47 -11.75
C ASN A 20 -13.05 7.78 -10.63
N GLY A 21 -13.74 7.32 -9.58
CA GLY A 21 -13.15 6.65 -8.41
C GLY A 21 -13.07 5.13 -8.53
N CYS A 22 -13.53 4.56 -9.64
CA CYS A 22 -13.47 3.12 -9.86
C CYS A 22 -12.14 2.75 -10.54
N SER A 23 -11.28 2.05 -9.83
CA SER A 23 -10.11 1.37 -10.41
C SER A 23 -10.29 -0.14 -10.35
N THR A 24 -9.68 -0.86 -11.27
CA THR A 24 -9.69 -2.32 -11.30
C THR A 24 -8.41 -2.86 -10.63
N ALA A 25 -8.56 -3.88 -9.77
CA ALA A 25 -7.40 -4.52 -9.18
C ALA A 25 -6.64 -5.33 -10.25
N PRO A 26 -5.31 -5.15 -10.39
CA PRO A 26 -4.56 -5.61 -11.55
C PRO A 26 -4.48 -7.14 -11.72
N ILE A 27 -4.66 -7.91 -10.66
CA ILE A 27 -4.56 -9.38 -10.70
C ILE A 27 -5.93 -10.05 -10.65
N THR A 28 -6.87 -9.50 -9.87
CA THR A 28 -8.18 -10.11 -9.62
C THR A 28 -9.29 -9.55 -10.49
N ASP A 29 -9.00 -8.54 -11.27
CA ASP A 29 -9.92 -7.82 -12.17
C ASP A 29 -11.20 -7.30 -11.47
N ARG A 30 -11.14 -7.12 -10.14
CA ARG A 30 -12.24 -6.61 -9.33
C ARG A 30 -12.29 -5.09 -9.38
N ARG A 31 -13.47 -4.55 -9.60
CA ARG A 31 -13.71 -3.10 -9.47
C ARG A 31 -13.56 -2.69 -8.01
N GLN A 32 -12.73 -1.68 -7.78
CA GLN A 32 -12.50 -1.09 -6.46
C GLN A 32 -12.84 0.39 -6.49
N PHE A 33 -13.45 0.87 -5.41
CA PHE A 33 -13.66 2.29 -5.21
C PHE A 33 -12.50 2.85 -4.40
N LYS A 34 -11.59 3.55 -5.07
CA LYS A 34 -10.42 4.19 -4.43
C LYS A 34 -10.73 5.65 -4.14
N ILE A 35 -10.90 5.98 -2.87
CA ILE A 35 -11.13 7.36 -2.40
C ILE A 35 -9.81 8.08 -2.13
N ILE A 36 -8.80 7.34 -1.65
CA ILE A 36 -7.50 7.90 -1.25
C ILE A 36 -6.47 7.58 -2.34
N PRO A 37 -5.74 8.59 -2.86
CA PRO A 37 -4.63 8.36 -3.78
C PRO A 37 -3.54 7.48 -3.15
N GLU A 38 -3.01 6.52 -3.91
CA GLU A 38 -1.96 5.59 -3.44
C GLU A 38 -0.73 6.32 -2.91
N ALA A 39 -0.30 7.38 -3.59
CA ALA A 39 0.84 8.17 -3.14
C ALA A 39 0.65 8.76 -1.74
N LYS A 40 -0.55 9.21 -1.41
CA LYS A 40 -0.88 9.71 -0.06
C LYS A 40 -0.87 8.59 0.97
N LEU A 41 -1.40 7.43 0.61
CA LEU A 41 -1.42 6.25 1.47
C LEU A 41 0.00 5.76 1.76
N ASN A 42 0.85 5.68 0.74
CA ASN A 42 2.26 5.30 0.87
C ASN A 42 3.03 6.29 1.75
N ALA A 43 2.80 7.60 1.60
CA ALA A 43 3.42 8.61 2.43
C ALA A 43 3.02 8.49 3.90
N GLN A 44 1.73 8.28 4.19
CA GLN A 44 1.26 8.07 5.56
C GLN A 44 1.83 6.78 6.17
N ALA A 45 1.89 5.71 5.39
CA ALA A 45 2.49 4.45 5.84
C ALA A 45 3.98 4.61 6.16
N ALA A 46 4.74 5.33 5.33
CA ALA A 46 6.16 5.62 5.57
C ALA A 46 6.37 6.40 6.88
N GLU A 47 5.52 7.38 7.19
CA GLU A 47 5.54 8.12 8.45
C GLU A 47 5.29 7.22 9.67
N ILE A 48 4.27 6.35 9.60
CA ILE A 48 3.96 5.40 10.67
C ILE A 48 5.11 4.41 10.86
N TYR A 49 5.65 3.89 9.76
CA TYR A 49 6.77 2.96 9.78
C TYR A 49 8.03 3.55 10.42
N LYS A 50 8.31 4.83 10.14
CA LYS A 50 9.39 5.56 10.79
C LYS A 50 9.19 5.63 12.30
N LYS A 51 7.98 5.96 12.76
CA LYS A 51 7.64 5.97 14.19
C LYS A 51 7.80 4.61 14.84
N VAL A 52 7.47 3.53 14.14
CA VAL A 52 7.71 2.16 14.62
C VAL A 52 9.21 1.90 14.80
N LYS A 53 10.05 2.28 13.83
CA LYS A 53 11.52 2.14 13.95
C LYS A 53 12.11 2.93 15.12
N GLU A 54 11.52 4.07 15.46
CA GLU A 54 11.96 4.88 16.61
C GLU A 54 11.50 4.31 17.96
N LYS A 55 10.37 3.60 17.98
CA LYS A 55 9.69 3.14 19.19
C LYS A 55 10.06 1.72 19.58
N GLU A 56 10.24 0.87 18.58
CA GLU A 56 10.53 -0.55 18.76
C GLU A 56 12.04 -0.82 18.80
N LYS A 57 12.42 -1.83 19.55
CA LYS A 57 13.83 -2.28 19.58
C LYS A 57 14.14 -3.08 18.34
N MET A 58 15.05 -2.60 17.50
CA MET A 58 15.53 -3.34 16.34
C MET A 58 16.46 -4.48 16.76
N SER A 59 16.39 -5.60 16.07
CA SER A 59 17.26 -6.75 16.30
C SER A 59 18.68 -6.50 15.79
N ASP A 60 19.67 -6.94 16.55
CA ASP A 60 21.08 -6.92 16.16
C ASP A 60 21.47 -8.12 15.28
N ASP A 61 20.54 -9.04 15.01
CA ASP A 61 20.78 -10.22 14.16
C ASP A 61 20.80 -9.83 12.67
N LYS A 62 21.99 -9.39 12.27
CA LYS A 62 22.25 -9.00 10.87
C LYS A 62 22.12 -10.15 9.90
N LYS A 63 22.38 -11.39 10.34
CA LYS A 63 22.29 -12.57 9.47
C LYS A 63 20.85 -12.79 9.05
N THR A 64 19.94 -12.89 10.01
CA THR A 64 18.51 -13.05 9.75
C THR A 64 17.93 -11.87 8.94
N LEU A 65 18.32 -10.64 9.28
CA LEU A 65 17.87 -9.47 8.52
C LEU A 65 18.33 -9.52 7.06
N ASN A 66 19.57 -9.95 6.79
CA ASN A 66 20.08 -10.08 5.42
C ASN A 66 19.37 -11.21 4.65
N GLU A 67 19.03 -12.30 5.30
CA GLU A 67 18.23 -13.37 4.70
C GLU A 67 16.83 -12.85 4.30
N ILE A 68 16.16 -12.11 5.18
CA ILE A 68 14.88 -11.48 4.92
C ILE A 68 14.98 -10.53 3.72
N LYS A 69 15.98 -9.66 3.68
CA LYS A 69 16.21 -8.74 2.57
C LYS A 69 16.48 -9.47 1.25
N SER A 70 17.23 -10.56 1.29
CA SER A 70 17.50 -11.39 0.11
C SER A 70 16.22 -12.04 -0.44
N ILE A 71 15.37 -12.55 0.43
CA ILE A 71 14.06 -13.10 0.05
C ILE A 71 13.17 -12.00 -0.51
N GLY A 72 13.11 -10.85 0.17
CA GLY A 72 12.35 -9.69 -0.25
C GLY A 72 12.74 -9.23 -1.66
N LYS A 73 14.04 -9.11 -1.92
CA LYS A 73 14.53 -8.71 -3.24
C LYS A 73 14.11 -9.67 -4.36
N LYS A 74 14.17 -10.98 -4.12
CA LYS A 74 13.69 -11.97 -5.08
C LYS A 74 12.19 -11.84 -5.34
N MET A 75 11.41 -11.51 -4.30
CA MET A 75 9.97 -11.26 -4.46
C MET A 75 9.71 -9.99 -5.27
N GLU A 76 10.42 -8.90 -5.02
CA GLU A 76 10.33 -7.65 -5.78
C GLU A 76 10.62 -7.89 -7.27
N GLU A 77 11.72 -8.59 -7.58
CA GLU A 77 12.11 -8.94 -8.95
C GLU A 77 11.03 -9.80 -9.63
N SER A 78 10.48 -10.78 -8.91
CA SER A 78 9.43 -11.66 -9.44
C SER A 78 8.11 -10.92 -9.70
N ILE A 79 7.76 -9.95 -8.84
CA ILE A 79 6.58 -9.10 -9.03
C ILE A 79 6.74 -8.26 -10.29
N SER A 80 7.87 -7.56 -10.42
CA SER A 80 8.15 -6.71 -11.58
C SER A 80 8.17 -7.52 -12.88
N GLU A 81 8.77 -8.72 -12.86
CA GLU A 81 8.78 -9.61 -14.01
C GLU A 81 7.37 -10.09 -14.39
N TYR A 82 6.55 -10.43 -13.41
CA TYR A 82 5.17 -10.85 -13.64
C TYR A 82 4.36 -9.75 -14.35
N PHE A 83 4.42 -8.52 -13.87
CA PHE A 83 3.69 -7.41 -14.48
C PHE A 83 4.23 -7.06 -15.85
N TYR A 84 5.53 -7.08 -16.04
CA TYR A 84 6.16 -6.89 -17.35
C TYR A 84 5.68 -7.92 -18.37
N ARG A 85 5.70 -9.21 -18.03
CA ARG A 85 5.22 -10.29 -18.91
C ARG A 85 3.72 -10.23 -19.18
N SER A 86 2.95 -9.76 -18.22
CA SER A 86 1.49 -9.64 -18.35
C SER A 86 1.06 -8.41 -19.16
N GLY A 87 1.98 -7.49 -19.48
CA GLY A 87 1.66 -6.23 -20.17
C GLY A 87 0.78 -5.30 -19.36
N ILE A 88 0.81 -5.42 -18.03
CA ILE A 88 0.05 -4.61 -17.08
C ILE A 88 1.02 -3.71 -16.33
N ASP A 89 0.62 -2.46 -16.08
CA ASP A 89 1.43 -1.54 -15.28
C ASP A 89 1.70 -2.12 -13.89
N ASP A 90 2.97 -2.11 -13.47
CA ASP A 90 3.38 -2.60 -12.17
C ASP A 90 2.92 -1.63 -11.06
N PRO A 91 1.95 -2.01 -10.20
CA PRO A 91 1.47 -1.15 -9.13
C PRO A 91 2.52 -0.94 -8.03
N THR A 92 3.59 -1.72 -8.04
CA THR A 92 4.68 -1.62 -7.05
C THR A 92 5.87 -0.81 -7.55
N ALA A 93 5.81 -0.29 -8.79
CA ALA A 93 6.93 0.44 -9.41
C ALA A 93 7.42 1.66 -8.59
N ASN A 94 6.51 2.28 -7.83
CA ASN A 94 6.80 3.43 -6.97
C ASN A 94 6.91 3.07 -5.48
N PHE A 95 7.03 1.78 -5.15
CA PHE A 95 7.23 1.37 -3.76
C PHE A 95 8.67 1.64 -3.34
N ASP A 96 8.81 2.12 -2.11
CA ASP A 96 10.08 2.22 -1.42
C ASP A 96 10.18 1.04 -0.43
N TRP A 97 10.63 -0.10 -0.93
CA TRP A 97 10.69 -1.36 -0.19
C TRP A 97 11.65 -1.26 0.99
N GLU A 98 11.17 -1.60 2.15
CA GLU A 98 11.95 -1.58 3.38
C GLU A 98 11.60 -2.74 4.29
N TYR A 99 12.63 -3.39 4.86
CA TYR A 99 12.50 -4.56 5.72
C TYR A 99 13.16 -4.28 7.07
N ILE A 100 12.44 -4.50 8.16
CA ILE A 100 12.98 -4.42 9.52
C ILE A 100 12.74 -5.71 10.28
N LEU A 101 13.65 -6.02 11.19
CA LEU A 101 13.54 -7.11 12.16
C LEU A 101 13.41 -6.51 13.56
N ILE A 102 12.26 -6.69 14.19
CA ILE A 102 11.95 -6.18 15.53
C ILE A 102 12.31 -7.23 16.57
N ASP A 103 13.10 -6.84 17.55
CA ASP A 103 13.53 -7.73 18.65
C ASP A 103 12.41 -7.90 19.67
N ASN A 104 11.52 -8.86 19.42
CA ASN A 104 10.49 -9.27 20.36
C ASN A 104 10.16 -10.75 20.21
N LYS A 105 10.84 -11.58 20.99
CA LYS A 105 10.69 -13.05 20.97
C LYS A 105 9.32 -13.57 21.42
N LYS A 106 8.51 -12.73 22.04
CA LYS A 106 7.16 -13.11 22.49
C LYS A 106 6.11 -12.97 21.38
N VAL A 107 6.43 -12.19 20.36
CA VAL A 107 5.53 -11.91 19.24
C VAL A 107 5.96 -12.73 18.04
N LYS A 108 5.09 -13.64 17.61
CA LYS A 108 5.24 -14.43 16.36
C LYS A 108 4.36 -13.80 15.29
N ASN A 109 4.86 -12.77 14.65
CA ASN A 109 4.10 -12.01 13.68
C ASN A 109 5.00 -11.34 12.64
N ALA A 110 4.39 -11.02 11.52
CA ALA A 110 4.93 -10.12 10.51
C ALA A 110 3.78 -9.30 9.93
N TRP A 111 4.06 -8.08 9.50
CA TRP A 111 3.06 -7.22 8.88
C TRP A 111 3.68 -6.36 7.78
N CYS A 112 2.85 -5.89 6.89
CA CYS A 112 3.25 -4.96 5.84
C CYS A 112 2.30 -3.75 5.79
N MET A 113 2.84 -2.64 5.35
CA MET A 113 2.11 -1.40 5.09
C MET A 113 2.21 -1.02 3.62
N PRO A 114 1.29 -0.18 3.12
CA PRO A 114 1.37 0.36 1.76
C PRO A 114 2.75 0.95 1.44
N GLY A 115 3.18 0.84 0.18
CA GLY A 115 4.48 1.33 -0.25
C GLY A 115 5.65 0.37 0.01
N GLY A 116 5.39 -0.91 0.33
CA GLY A 116 6.43 -1.92 0.49
C GLY A 116 7.14 -1.91 1.85
N LYS A 117 6.49 -1.39 2.90
CA LYS A 117 7.05 -1.37 4.26
C LYS A 117 6.73 -2.66 4.99
N ILE A 118 7.74 -3.43 5.36
CA ILE A 118 7.60 -4.78 5.94
C ILE A 118 8.35 -4.86 7.27
N ALA A 119 7.68 -5.40 8.28
CA ALA A 119 8.26 -5.66 9.59
C ALA A 119 8.04 -7.11 10.00
N ILE A 120 9.07 -7.71 10.56
CA ILE A 120 9.08 -9.09 11.04
C ILE A 120 9.59 -9.08 12.48
N TYR A 121 8.99 -9.90 13.32
CA TYR A 121 9.39 -10.08 14.70
C TYR A 121 10.30 -11.28 14.85
N THR A 122 11.16 -11.26 15.88
CA THR A 122 12.12 -12.35 16.18
C THR A 122 11.49 -13.57 16.86
N GLY A 123 10.20 -13.53 17.16
CA GLY A 123 9.47 -14.62 17.80
C GLY A 123 9.12 -15.82 16.92
#